data_951902ad46f5cebc5e6f121458bd4c2e
#
_entry.id   951902ad46f5cebc5e6f121458bd4c2e
#
_cell.length_a   1.000
_cell.length_b   1.000
_cell.length_c   1.000
_cell.angle_alpha   90.00
_cell.angle_beta   90.00
_cell.angle_gamma   90.00
#
_symmetry.space_group_name_H-M   'P 1'
#
loop_
_entity.id
_entity.type
_entity.pdbx_description
1 polymer ?
#
loop_
_entity_poly.entity_id
_entity_poly.type
_entity_poly.pdbx_seq_one_letter_code
_entity_poly.pdbx_strand_id
1 'polypeptide(L)'
;ECQRIVLAAGLANAELAPMVGLQQSLKPQKGQIIVTEKLDQQMALPSLLLRQTDEGGLMIGDSHEDTGFETSVRPNIVSGIADRALATLPALADVGVVRSWAALRVMSKDGYPIYDQSEAMPGAFAISCHSGVTLSAAHAFDLAGYIAEASLGQELDRFSQRRFNV
;
A
#
# COMPACT_ATOMS: atom_id res chain seq x y z
N GLU A 1 28.00 3.46 11.62
CA GLU A 1 27.21 3.94 12.76
C GLU A 1 26.29 5.08 12.29
N CYS A 2 25.06 5.11 12.76
CA CYS A 2 24.09 6.18 12.49
C CYS A 2 23.42 6.60 13.79
N GLN A 3 22.96 7.84 13.89
CA GLN A 3 22.22 8.34 15.05
C GLN A 3 20.74 7.96 15.00
N ARG A 4 20.20 7.79 13.80
CA ARG A 4 18.79 7.42 13.56
C ARG A 4 18.70 6.40 12.45
N ILE A 5 17.77 5.46 12.59
CA ILE A 5 17.40 4.48 11.61
C ILE A 5 15.89 4.44 11.46
N VAL A 6 15.38 4.41 10.23
CA VAL A 6 13.95 4.28 9.93
C VAL A 6 13.73 3.00 9.14
N LEU A 7 13.00 2.06 9.73
CA LEU A 7 12.56 0.85 9.06
C LEU A 7 11.30 1.16 8.26
N ALA A 8 11.44 1.33 6.95
CA ALA A 8 10.36 1.61 6.00
C ALA A 8 10.29 0.54 4.89
N ALA A 9 10.52 -0.73 5.27
CA ALA A 9 10.67 -1.86 4.35
C ALA A 9 9.35 -2.58 4.01
N GLY A 10 8.21 -1.95 4.25
CA GLY A 10 6.90 -2.54 3.97
C GLY A 10 6.66 -3.82 4.78
N LEU A 11 6.29 -4.92 4.12
CA LEU A 11 6.02 -6.20 4.79
C LEU A 11 7.23 -6.76 5.55
N ALA A 12 8.46 -6.47 5.09
CA ALA A 12 9.67 -6.90 5.77
C ALA A 12 9.87 -6.25 7.15
N ASN A 13 9.14 -5.17 7.46
CA ASN A 13 9.17 -4.59 8.80
C ASN A 13 8.69 -5.56 9.89
N ALA A 14 7.86 -6.56 9.55
CA ALA A 14 7.46 -7.60 10.49
C ALA A 14 8.66 -8.41 11.01
N GLU A 15 9.70 -8.59 10.19
CA GLU A 15 10.92 -9.31 10.52
C GLU A 15 12.03 -8.37 11.05
N LEU A 16 12.09 -7.14 10.54
CA LEU A 16 13.14 -6.18 10.89
C LEU A 16 12.88 -5.45 12.21
N ALA A 17 11.63 -5.12 12.51
CA ALA A 17 11.28 -4.37 13.70
C ALA A 17 11.73 -5.05 15.02
N PRO A 18 11.67 -6.37 15.19
CA PRO A 18 12.20 -7.05 16.36
C PRO A 18 13.69 -6.81 16.62
N MET A 19 14.49 -6.57 15.58
CA MET A 19 15.93 -6.30 15.72
C MET A 19 16.23 -5.00 16.47
N VAL A 20 15.25 -4.10 16.53
CA VAL A 20 15.34 -2.82 17.25
C VAL A 20 14.35 -2.73 18.41
N GLY A 21 13.84 -3.87 18.89
CA GLY A 21 12.92 -3.93 20.03
C GLY A 21 11.48 -3.46 19.72
N LEU A 22 11.08 -3.46 18.45
CA LEU A 22 9.74 -3.09 18.01
C LEU A 22 8.98 -4.31 17.48
N GLN A 23 7.66 -4.14 17.30
CA GLN A 23 6.80 -5.10 16.63
C GLN A 23 5.98 -4.38 15.55
N GLN A 24 5.72 -5.07 14.44
CA GLN A 24 4.87 -4.56 13.36
C GLN A 24 3.95 -5.70 12.91
N SER A 25 2.68 -5.68 13.36
CA SER A 25 1.67 -6.68 12.99
C SER A 25 1.14 -6.43 11.59
N LEU A 26 1.86 -6.96 10.61
CA LEU A 26 1.58 -6.79 9.19
C LEU A 26 1.21 -8.12 8.54
N LYS A 27 0.31 -8.05 7.56
CA LYS A 27 0.00 -9.17 6.68
C LYS A 27 -0.01 -8.74 5.22
N PRO A 28 0.41 -9.60 4.29
CA PRO A 28 0.24 -9.35 2.88
C PRO A 28 -1.24 -9.49 2.49
N GLN A 29 -1.71 -8.63 1.60
CA GLN A 29 -2.97 -8.81 0.89
C GLN A 29 -2.73 -8.63 -0.61
N LYS A 30 -2.92 -9.71 -1.39
CA LYS A 30 -2.71 -9.66 -2.82
C LYS A 30 -3.82 -8.88 -3.52
N GLY A 31 -3.43 -8.06 -4.50
CA GLY A 31 -4.31 -7.40 -5.43
C GLY A 31 -3.82 -7.57 -6.85
N GLN A 32 -4.73 -7.75 -7.80
CA GLN A 32 -4.44 -7.89 -9.22
C GLN A 32 -4.97 -6.68 -9.98
N ILE A 33 -4.26 -6.29 -11.03
CA ILE A 33 -4.57 -5.14 -11.87
C ILE A 33 -4.40 -5.53 -13.34
N ILE A 34 -5.25 -4.95 -14.18
CA ILE A 34 -5.16 -5.01 -15.65
C ILE A 34 -4.75 -3.63 -16.15
N VAL A 35 -3.96 -3.59 -17.22
CA VAL A 35 -3.69 -2.36 -17.99
C VAL A 35 -4.05 -2.58 -19.44
N THR A 36 -4.79 -1.65 -19.99
CA THR A 36 -5.19 -1.67 -21.41
C THR A 36 -4.15 -1.01 -22.31
N GLU A 37 -4.33 -1.18 -23.59
CA GLU A 37 -3.72 -0.31 -24.59
C GLU A 37 -4.14 1.16 -24.39
N LYS A 38 -3.46 2.06 -25.09
CA LYS A 38 -3.74 3.50 -25.01
C LYS A 38 -5.01 3.84 -25.75
N LEU A 39 -5.86 4.62 -25.11
CA LEU A 39 -7.13 5.09 -25.61
C LEU A 39 -7.17 6.62 -25.59
N ASP A 40 -8.03 7.19 -26.42
CA ASP A 40 -8.45 8.58 -26.24
C ASP A 40 -9.07 8.76 -24.86
N GLN A 41 -9.20 10.01 -24.42
CA GLN A 41 -9.71 10.29 -23.08
C GLN A 41 -11.14 9.73 -22.89
N GLN A 42 -11.25 8.72 -22.04
CA GLN A 42 -12.50 8.07 -21.65
C GLN A 42 -13.03 8.57 -20.30
N MET A 43 -12.13 9.06 -19.45
CA MET A 43 -12.45 9.44 -18.08
C MET A 43 -11.78 10.78 -17.73
N ALA A 44 -12.56 11.71 -17.18
CA ALA A 44 -12.04 12.96 -16.63
C ALA A 44 -11.52 12.79 -15.18
N LEU A 45 -12.11 11.86 -14.43
CA LEU A 45 -11.77 11.57 -13.04
C LEU A 45 -11.64 10.06 -12.82
N PRO A 46 -10.75 9.61 -11.94
CA PRO A 46 -10.66 8.20 -11.58
C PRO A 46 -11.89 7.75 -10.78
N SER A 47 -12.22 6.48 -10.90
CA SER A 47 -13.17 5.79 -10.02
C SER A 47 -12.42 4.81 -9.10
N LEU A 48 -13.15 4.08 -8.26
CA LEU A 48 -12.56 3.00 -7.45
C LEU A 48 -12.00 1.85 -8.29
N LEU A 49 -12.59 1.62 -9.49
CA LEU A 49 -12.20 0.50 -10.37
C LEU A 49 -11.29 0.91 -11.51
N LEU A 50 -11.45 2.12 -12.02
CA LEU A 50 -10.88 2.57 -13.28
C LEU A 50 -10.10 3.85 -13.08
N ARG A 51 -8.89 3.90 -13.60
CA ARG A 51 -8.09 5.11 -13.68
C ARG A 51 -7.42 5.18 -15.05
N GLN A 52 -7.66 6.24 -15.79
CA GLN A 52 -6.89 6.53 -17.01
C GLN A 52 -5.61 7.27 -16.65
N THR A 53 -4.50 6.85 -17.25
CA THR A 53 -3.21 7.55 -17.14
C THR A 53 -3.12 8.67 -18.18
N ASP A 54 -2.20 9.60 -17.99
CA ASP A 54 -1.97 10.71 -18.93
C ASP A 54 -1.54 10.20 -20.31
N GLU A 55 -0.92 9.02 -20.38
CA GLU A 55 -0.53 8.37 -21.64
C GLU A 55 -1.70 7.65 -22.34
N GLY A 56 -2.88 7.61 -21.73
CA GLY A 56 -4.10 7.06 -22.28
C GLY A 56 -4.44 5.61 -21.85
N GLY A 57 -3.52 4.89 -21.24
CA GLY A 57 -3.80 3.53 -20.75
C GLY A 57 -4.76 3.53 -19.56
N LEU A 58 -5.72 2.60 -19.52
CA LEU A 58 -6.57 2.40 -18.35
C LEU A 58 -5.96 1.35 -17.42
N MET A 59 -5.81 1.73 -16.15
CA MET A 59 -5.55 0.81 -15.05
C MET A 59 -6.89 0.38 -14.46
N ILE A 60 -7.13 -0.92 -14.46
CA ILE A 60 -8.36 -1.54 -14.00
C ILE A 60 -8.03 -2.41 -12.79
N GLY A 61 -8.59 -2.10 -11.65
CA GLY A 61 -8.40 -2.83 -10.41
C GLY A 61 -9.75 -3.17 -9.79
N ASP A 62 -9.78 -3.84 -8.70
CA ASP A 62 -8.71 -4.59 -8.10
C ASP A 62 -9.26 -5.89 -7.53
N SER A 63 -8.42 -6.72 -6.95
CA SER A 63 -8.84 -7.84 -6.11
C SER A 63 -8.28 -7.70 -4.69
N HIS A 64 -8.88 -8.45 -3.76
CA HIS A 64 -8.44 -8.58 -2.37
C HIS A 64 -8.34 -10.06 -2.05
N GLU A 65 -7.11 -10.58 -2.04
CA GLU A 65 -6.86 -12.00 -1.88
C GLU A 65 -5.96 -12.26 -0.68
N ASP A 66 -6.36 -13.21 0.16
CA ASP A 66 -5.55 -13.67 1.29
C ASP A 66 -4.81 -14.96 0.87
N THR A 67 -3.66 -14.80 0.23
CA THR A 67 -2.85 -15.87 -0.35
C THR A 67 -1.42 -15.89 0.18
N GLY A 68 -1.19 -15.23 1.33
CA GLY A 68 0.16 -15.07 1.86
C GLY A 68 1.04 -14.28 0.88
N PHE A 69 2.26 -14.71 0.68
CA PHE A 69 3.24 -14.03 -0.19
C PHE A 69 3.17 -14.44 -1.66
N GLU A 70 2.14 -15.17 -2.07
CA GLU A 70 1.96 -15.61 -3.45
C GLU A 70 1.55 -14.41 -4.34
N THR A 71 2.23 -14.20 -5.48
CA THR A 71 2.04 -13.05 -6.39
C THR A 71 1.74 -13.46 -7.83
N SER A 72 1.39 -14.73 -8.09
CA SER A 72 0.98 -15.13 -9.44
C SER A 72 -0.34 -14.49 -9.84
N VAL A 73 -0.47 -14.19 -11.12
CA VAL A 73 -1.72 -13.73 -11.71
C VAL A 73 -2.67 -14.92 -11.91
N ARG A 74 -3.91 -14.78 -11.48
CA ARG A 74 -4.96 -15.80 -11.61
C ARG A 74 -5.98 -15.41 -12.66
N PRO A 75 -6.12 -16.16 -13.77
CA PRO A 75 -7.01 -15.80 -14.87
C PRO A 75 -8.48 -15.57 -14.46
N ASN A 76 -9.01 -16.37 -13.55
CA ASN A 76 -10.38 -16.22 -13.05
C ASN A 76 -10.59 -14.91 -12.28
N ILE A 77 -9.59 -14.44 -11.57
CA ILE A 77 -9.65 -13.14 -10.85
C ILE A 77 -9.56 -12.00 -11.86
N VAL A 78 -8.64 -12.09 -12.81
CA VAL A 78 -8.51 -11.10 -13.91
C VAL A 78 -9.80 -11.00 -14.72
N SER A 79 -10.44 -12.13 -15.04
CA SER A 79 -11.75 -12.16 -15.71
C SER A 79 -12.81 -11.40 -14.89
N GLY A 80 -12.90 -11.67 -13.58
CA GLY A 80 -13.86 -10.96 -12.73
C GLY A 80 -13.59 -9.45 -12.60
N ILE A 81 -12.31 -9.01 -12.69
CA ILE A 81 -11.95 -7.59 -12.76
C ILE A 81 -12.43 -7.00 -14.09
N ALA A 82 -12.19 -7.70 -15.20
CA ALA A 82 -12.63 -7.28 -16.53
C ALA A 82 -14.15 -7.18 -16.63
N ASP A 83 -14.90 -8.15 -16.10
CA ASP A 83 -16.37 -8.14 -16.08
C ASP A 83 -16.92 -6.90 -15.36
N ARG A 84 -16.35 -6.54 -14.22
CA ARG A 84 -16.75 -5.31 -13.49
C ARG A 84 -16.40 -4.05 -14.26
N ALA A 85 -15.28 -4.03 -14.96
CA ALA A 85 -14.88 -2.91 -15.79
C ALA A 85 -15.84 -2.71 -16.97
N LEU A 86 -16.20 -3.79 -17.67
CA LEU A 86 -17.16 -3.77 -18.77
C LEU A 86 -18.57 -3.34 -18.32
N ALA A 87 -19.00 -3.77 -17.14
CA ALA A 87 -20.25 -3.30 -16.54
C ALA A 87 -20.23 -1.79 -16.21
N THR A 88 -19.07 -1.24 -15.91
CA THR A 88 -18.90 0.18 -15.57
C THR A 88 -18.70 1.04 -16.82
N LEU A 89 -17.91 0.57 -17.76
CA LEU A 89 -17.57 1.25 -19.02
C LEU A 89 -17.64 0.25 -20.19
N PRO A 90 -18.82 0.05 -20.80
CA PRO A 90 -19.02 -0.92 -21.89
C PRO A 90 -18.13 -0.69 -23.11
N ALA A 91 -17.66 0.55 -23.32
CA ALA A 91 -16.73 0.89 -24.41
C ALA A 91 -15.40 0.11 -24.36
N LEU A 92 -15.11 -0.57 -23.26
CA LEU A 92 -13.90 -1.42 -23.10
C LEU A 92 -14.02 -2.79 -23.78
N ALA A 93 -15.17 -3.16 -24.37
CA ALA A 93 -15.41 -4.49 -24.90
C ALA A 93 -14.40 -4.93 -25.98
N ASP A 94 -13.97 -3.99 -26.82
CA ASP A 94 -13.02 -4.23 -27.92
C ASP A 94 -11.60 -3.74 -27.62
N VAL A 95 -11.31 -3.41 -26.36
CA VAL A 95 -10.02 -2.84 -25.94
C VAL A 95 -9.04 -3.93 -25.53
N GLY A 96 -7.83 -3.88 -26.11
CA GLY A 96 -6.78 -4.84 -25.84
C GLY A 96 -6.17 -4.69 -24.45
N VAL A 97 -5.97 -5.83 -23.77
CA VAL A 97 -5.19 -5.89 -22.52
C VAL A 97 -3.71 -6.01 -22.86
N VAL A 98 -2.91 -5.05 -22.40
CA VAL A 98 -1.46 -5.04 -22.62
C VAL A 98 -0.73 -5.77 -21.50
N ARG A 99 -1.21 -5.65 -20.27
CA ARG A 99 -0.53 -6.20 -19.10
C ARG A 99 -1.49 -6.49 -17.96
N SER A 100 -1.18 -7.53 -17.20
CA SER A 100 -1.74 -7.78 -15.87
C SER A 100 -0.62 -8.16 -14.91
N TRP A 101 -0.78 -7.81 -13.64
CA TRP A 101 0.12 -8.25 -12.58
C TRP A 101 -0.60 -8.36 -11.24
N ALA A 102 0.05 -9.00 -10.30
CA ALA A 102 -0.34 -9.06 -8.90
C ALA A 102 0.74 -8.43 -8.02
N ALA A 103 0.33 -7.79 -6.93
CA ALA A 103 1.23 -7.23 -5.94
C ALA A 103 0.64 -7.37 -4.53
N LEU A 104 1.49 -7.28 -3.52
CA LEU A 104 1.11 -7.41 -2.13
C LEU A 104 0.96 -6.02 -1.50
N ARG A 105 -0.20 -5.78 -0.89
CA ARG A 105 -0.43 -4.64 -0.01
C ARG A 105 0.13 -4.92 1.37
N VAL A 106 0.63 -3.89 2.02
CA VAL A 106 1.10 -3.91 3.41
C VAL A 106 -0.10 -3.61 4.31
N MET A 107 -0.72 -4.63 4.88
CA MET A 107 -1.92 -4.44 5.68
C MET A 107 -1.62 -4.58 7.18
N SER A 108 -1.96 -3.56 7.96
CA SER A 108 -2.15 -3.66 9.40
C SER A 108 -3.51 -4.30 9.72
N LYS A 109 -3.76 -4.67 10.98
CA LYS A 109 -5.03 -5.32 11.38
C LYS A 109 -6.27 -4.44 11.12
N ASP A 110 -6.12 -3.12 11.22
CA ASP A 110 -7.19 -2.13 11.07
C ASP A 110 -7.08 -1.28 9.79
N GLY A 111 -6.05 -1.53 8.96
CA GLY A 111 -5.78 -0.78 7.73
C GLY A 111 -5.10 0.58 7.93
N TYR A 112 -4.98 1.07 9.17
CA TYR A 112 -4.29 2.33 9.46
C TYR A 112 -2.77 2.15 9.57
N PRO A 113 -1.98 3.22 9.39
CA PRO A 113 -0.54 3.17 9.55
C PRO A 113 -0.12 2.65 10.93
N ILE A 114 1.09 2.11 11.01
CA ILE A 114 1.77 1.82 12.27
C ILE A 114 3.04 2.66 12.30
N TYR A 115 3.13 3.54 13.30
CA TYR A 115 4.28 4.39 13.57
C TYR A 115 4.76 4.11 14.98
N ASP A 116 6.00 3.61 15.11
CA ASP A 116 6.59 3.29 16.38
C ASP A 116 8.02 3.78 16.49
N GLN A 117 8.39 4.15 17.72
CA GLN A 117 9.75 4.45 18.13
C GLN A 117 10.17 3.45 19.19
N SER A 118 11.39 2.95 19.08
CA SER A 118 11.93 1.98 20.02
C SER A 118 12.30 2.63 21.36
N GLU A 119 11.84 2.05 22.45
CA GLU A 119 12.29 2.41 23.80
C GLU A 119 13.69 1.89 24.09
N ALA A 120 14.03 0.69 23.58
CA ALA A 120 15.35 0.08 23.76
C ALA A 120 16.44 0.78 22.94
N MET A 121 16.07 1.33 21.79
CA MET A 121 16.95 2.06 20.86
C MET A 121 16.24 3.34 20.41
N PRO A 122 16.24 4.44 21.17
CA PRO A 122 15.41 5.63 20.91
C PRO A 122 15.63 6.30 19.55
N GLY A 123 16.77 6.04 18.89
CA GLY A 123 17.02 6.48 17.51
C GLY A 123 16.42 5.58 16.42
N ALA A 124 15.75 4.49 16.78
CA ALA A 124 15.17 3.55 15.82
C ALA A 124 13.65 3.72 15.72
N PHE A 125 13.16 3.80 14.48
CA PHE A 125 11.75 3.98 14.14
C PHE A 125 11.30 2.90 13.16
N ALA A 126 10.05 2.46 13.26
CA ALA A 126 9.43 1.57 12.30
C ALA A 126 8.14 2.21 11.77
N ILE A 127 8.05 2.34 10.44
CA ILE A 127 6.97 3.02 9.74
C ILE A 127 6.38 2.04 8.73
N SER A 128 5.11 1.70 8.89
CA SER A 128 4.39 0.83 7.95
C SER A 128 3.01 1.37 7.65
N CYS A 129 2.62 1.36 6.39
CA CYS A 129 1.28 1.79 5.98
C CYS A 129 0.85 1.13 4.66
N HIS A 130 -0.45 0.95 4.50
CA HIS A 130 -1.07 0.53 3.24
C HIS A 130 -0.98 1.64 2.18
N SER A 131 -1.33 2.86 2.54
CA SER A 131 -1.51 3.99 1.60
C SER A 131 -0.27 4.89 1.51
N GLY A 132 0.93 4.31 1.32
CA GLY A 132 2.20 5.04 1.32
C GLY A 132 2.29 6.16 0.29
N VAL A 133 1.69 5.99 -0.89
CA VAL A 133 1.65 7.04 -1.93
C VAL A 133 0.76 8.21 -1.47
N THR A 134 -0.43 7.93 -0.99
CA THR A 134 -1.39 8.94 -0.49
C THR A 134 -0.83 9.71 0.70
N LEU A 135 -0.11 9.02 1.60
CA LEU A 135 0.47 9.60 2.81
C LEU A 135 1.86 10.20 2.61
N SER A 136 2.42 10.14 1.39
CA SER A 136 3.80 10.56 1.13
C SER A 136 4.07 12.02 1.54
N ALA A 137 3.14 12.93 1.31
CA ALA A 137 3.27 14.33 1.72
C ALA A 137 3.30 14.46 3.26
N ALA A 138 2.38 13.82 3.98
CA ALA A 138 2.37 13.81 5.44
C ALA A 138 3.66 13.18 6.02
N HIS A 139 4.16 12.11 5.38
CA HIS A 139 5.43 11.52 5.80
C HIS A 139 6.63 12.46 5.56
N ALA A 140 6.66 13.16 4.43
CA ALA A 140 7.77 14.04 4.08
C ALA A 140 7.78 15.36 4.87
N PHE A 141 6.62 15.93 5.15
CA PHE A 141 6.52 17.26 5.76
C PHE A 141 6.27 17.23 7.27
N ASP A 142 5.54 16.22 7.77
CA ASP A 142 5.22 16.12 9.19
C ASP A 142 6.05 15.04 9.88
N LEU A 143 5.93 13.76 9.45
CA LEU A 143 6.58 12.64 10.12
C LEU A 143 8.11 12.75 10.13
N ALA A 144 8.70 13.27 9.05
CA ALA A 144 10.14 13.47 8.97
C ALA A 144 10.65 14.45 10.05
N GLY A 145 9.87 15.46 10.41
CA GLY A 145 10.16 16.39 11.51
C GLY A 145 10.24 15.67 12.86
N TYR A 146 9.24 14.86 13.18
CA TYR A 146 9.23 14.06 14.42
C TYR A 146 10.43 13.11 14.51
N ILE A 147 10.79 12.46 13.41
CA ILE A 147 11.96 11.58 13.34
C ILE A 147 13.25 12.40 13.54
N ALA A 148 13.34 13.59 12.97
CA ALA A 148 14.48 14.48 13.12
C ALA A 148 14.66 14.98 14.57
N GLU A 149 13.58 15.15 15.31
CA GLU A 149 13.58 15.50 16.73
C GLU A 149 13.74 14.27 17.67
N ALA A 150 13.81 13.06 17.09
CA ALA A 150 13.85 11.79 17.80
C ALA A 150 12.65 11.56 18.74
N SER A 151 11.47 12.04 18.36
CA SER A 151 10.22 11.87 19.11
C SER A 151 9.02 11.86 18.16
N LEU A 152 8.20 10.82 18.20
CA LEU A 152 6.99 10.72 17.38
C LEU A 152 5.83 11.63 17.85
N GLY A 153 5.91 12.17 19.09
CA GLY A 153 4.85 12.98 19.68
C GLY A 153 3.62 12.16 20.10
N GLN A 154 2.82 12.70 21.00
CA GLN A 154 1.64 12.02 21.56
C GLN A 154 0.49 11.90 20.54
N GLU A 155 0.41 12.79 19.56
CA GLU A 155 -0.58 12.77 18.50
C GLU A 155 -0.51 11.52 17.61
N LEU A 156 0.66 10.89 17.53
CA LEU A 156 0.88 9.65 16.78
C LEU A 156 0.66 8.37 17.59
N ASP A 157 0.45 8.46 18.90
CA ASP A 157 0.25 7.31 19.78
C ASP A 157 -0.92 6.43 19.32
N ARG A 158 -1.97 7.03 18.74
CA ARG A 158 -3.10 6.30 18.15
C ARG A 158 -2.70 5.36 17.01
N PHE A 159 -1.55 5.57 16.41
CA PHE A 159 -1.00 4.75 15.32
C PHE A 159 0.07 3.77 15.79
N SER A 160 0.39 3.73 17.10
CA SER A 160 1.33 2.76 17.64
C SER A 160 0.78 1.33 17.49
N GLN A 161 1.69 0.38 17.31
CA GLN A 161 1.40 -1.08 17.36
C GLN A 161 0.70 -1.49 18.67
N ARG A 162 0.92 -0.75 19.76
CA ARG A 162 0.32 -1.03 21.09
C ARG A 162 -1.20 -1.06 21.08
N ARG A 163 -1.85 -0.38 20.11
CA ARG A 163 -3.31 -0.40 19.95
C ARG A 163 -3.88 -1.80 19.64
N PHE A 164 -3.02 -2.75 19.27
CA PHE A 164 -3.41 -4.14 19.01
C PHE A 164 -3.18 -5.07 20.19
N ASN A 165 -2.56 -4.59 21.27
CA ASN A 165 -2.26 -5.34 22.48
C ASN A 165 -3.39 -5.14 23.53
N VAL A 166 -4.60 -5.59 23.19
CA VAL A 166 -5.79 -5.54 24.06
C VAL A 166 -6.07 -6.94 24.58
#